data_f9a6904e3b92347bf9029e77c7536a87
#
_entry.id   f9a6904e3b92347bf9029e77c7536a87
#
_cell.length_a   1.000
_cell.length_b   1.000
_cell.length_c   1.000
_cell.angle_alpha   90.00
_cell.angle_beta   90.00
_cell.angle_gamma   90.00
#
_symmetry.space_group_name_H-M   'P 1'
#
loop_
_entity.id
_entity.type
_entity.pdbx_description
1 polymer ?
#
loop_
_entity_poly.entity_id
_entity_poly.type
_entity_poly.pdbx_seq_one_letter_code
_entity_poly.pdbx_strand_id
1 'polypeptide(L)'
;MSIKVAINGFGTIGKRVADAVDAQDDMIVVGVTKTGPSFGCDLAVKKGFPLYCTFDDSSKISAFSDAGYTCSGGLTDLLSIADVVVDCAPGKLGAENIEKYKNAGIKYIFQGGEKHALTGQ
;
A
#
# COMPACT_ATOMS: atom_id res chain seq x y z
N MET A 1 -17.75 -3.83 -12.87
CA MET A 1 -16.50 -3.07 -12.84
C MET A 1 -15.99 -3.02 -11.41
N SER A 2 -14.70 -3.35 -11.18
CA SER A 2 -14.16 -3.41 -9.84
C SER A 2 -13.37 -2.14 -9.52
N ILE A 3 -13.52 -1.66 -8.28
CA ILE A 3 -12.70 -0.56 -7.76
C ILE A 3 -11.33 -1.12 -7.38
N LYS A 4 -10.28 -0.53 -7.92
CA LYS A 4 -8.90 -0.95 -7.67
C LYS A 4 -8.35 -0.23 -6.44
N VAL A 5 -8.09 -1.00 -5.39
CA VAL A 5 -7.66 -0.47 -4.09
C VAL A 5 -6.20 -0.81 -3.83
N ALA A 6 -5.40 0.20 -3.53
CA ALA A 6 -4.04 0.02 -3.05
C ALA A 6 -4.02 0.16 -1.53
N ILE A 7 -3.27 -0.72 -0.86
CA ILE A 7 -3.08 -0.65 0.59
C ILE A 7 -1.64 -0.21 0.85
N ASN A 8 -1.46 1.01 1.27
CA ASN A 8 -0.12 1.52 1.57
C ASN A 8 0.20 1.30 3.05
N GLY A 9 0.95 0.24 3.31
CA GLY A 9 1.31 -0.20 4.64
C GLY A 9 0.59 -1.49 5.02
N PHE A 10 1.22 -2.63 4.80
CA PHE A 10 0.66 -3.95 5.09
C PHE A 10 1.07 -4.44 6.49
N GLY A 11 0.79 -3.60 7.50
CA GLY A 11 0.94 -3.94 8.90
C GLY A 11 -0.37 -4.51 9.47
N THR A 12 -0.57 -4.39 10.78
CA THR A 12 -1.75 -4.96 11.46
C THR A 12 -3.07 -4.39 10.90
N ILE A 13 -3.14 -3.07 10.75
CA ILE A 13 -4.35 -2.42 10.22
C ILE A 13 -4.48 -2.69 8.73
N GLY A 14 -3.39 -2.58 7.98
CA GLY A 14 -3.40 -2.82 6.54
C GLY A 14 -3.85 -4.22 6.17
N LYS A 15 -3.47 -5.23 6.94
CA LYS A 15 -3.93 -6.61 6.73
C LYS A 15 -5.44 -6.73 6.87
N ARG A 16 -6.01 -6.08 7.89
CA ARG A 16 -7.45 -6.09 8.12
C ARG A 16 -8.21 -5.36 7.00
N VAL A 17 -7.68 -4.23 6.56
CA VAL A 17 -8.28 -3.46 5.45
C VAL A 17 -8.23 -4.28 4.16
N ALA A 18 -7.09 -4.90 3.87
CA ALA A 18 -6.94 -5.73 2.68
C ALA A 18 -7.93 -6.90 2.68
N ASP A 19 -8.11 -7.57 3.82
CA ASP A 19 -9.07 -8.67 3.94
C ASP A 19 -10.51 -8.19 3.74
N ALA A 20 -10.84 -7.01 4.29
CA ALA A 20 -12.17 -6.43 4.13
C ALA A 20 -12.46 -6.07 2.67
N VAL A 21 -11.48 -5.50 1.97
CA VAL A 21 -11.60 -5.18 0.54
C VAL A 21 -11.74 -6.45 -0.29
N ASP A 22 -10.91 -7.45 0.00
CA ASP A 22 -10.91 -8.73 -0.73
C ASP A 22 -12.24 -9.46 -0.59
N ALA A 23 -12.97 -9.24 0.50
CA ALA A 23 -14.29 -9.83 0.73
C ALA A 23 -15.42 -9.14 -0.06
N GLN A 24 -15.14 -8.00 -0.70
CA GLN A 24 -16.16 -7.27 -1.47
C GLN A 24 -16.14 -7.72 -2.93
N ASP A 25 -17.32 -7.88 -3.52
CA ASP A 25 -17.46 -8.31 -4.92
C ASP A 25 -17.09 -7.21 -5.91
N ASP A 26 -17.19 -5.94 -5.50
CA ASP A 26 -16.96 -4.78 -6.36
C ASP A 26 -15.62 -4.09 -6.15
N MET A 27 -14.73 -4.72 -5.37
CA MET A 27 -13.40 -4.17 -5.08
C MET A 27 -12.33 -5.23 -5.29
N ILE A 28 -11.13 -4.79 -5.64
CA ILE A 28 -9.98 -5.67 -5.77
C ILE A 28 -8.75 -5.00 -5.15
N VAL A 29 -7.96 -5.76 -4.41
CA VAL A 29 -6.67 -5.29 -3.89
C VAL A 29 -5.66 -5.41 -5.03
N VAL A 30 -5.23 -4.28 -5.59
CA VAL A 30 -4.25 -4.28 -6.70
C VAL A 30 -2.82 -4.29 -6.21
N GLY A 31 -2.59 -4.03 -4.94
CA GLY A 31 -1.27 -4.15 -4.34
C GLY A 31 -1.25 -3.69 -2.90
N VAL A 32 -0.25 -4.20 -2.18
CA VAL A 32 0.04 -3.80 -0.80
C VAL A 32 1.51 -3.41 -0.71
N THR A 33 1.87 -2.53 0.19
CA THR A 33 3.27 -2.11 0.34
C THR A 33 3.88 -2.58 1.64
N LYS A 34 5.20 -2.83 1.59
CA LYS A 34 6.03 -3.09 2.76
C LYS A 34 7.29 -2.23 2.65
N THR A 35 7.85 -1.84 3.79
CA THR A 35 9.09 -1.06 3.82
C THR A 35 10.32 -1.91 3.47
N GLY A 36 10.24 -3.21 3.69
CA GLY A 36 11.30 -4.16 3.38
C GLY A 36 10.82 -5.60 3.55
N PRO A 37 11.67 -6.59 3.21
CA PRO A 37 11.32 -8.00 3.35
C PRO A 37 11.01 -8.35 4.81
N SER A 38 9.92 -9.08 5.04
CA SER A 38 9.50 -9.52 6.38
C SER A 38 8.45 -10.61 6.26
N PHE A 39 8.00 -11.15 7.39
CA PHE A 39 6.93 -12.15 7.43
C PHE A 39 5.62 -11.66 6.80
N GLY A 40 5.36 -10.35 6.85
CA GLY A 40 4.18 -9.79 6.21
C GLY A 40 4.17 -10.02 4.71
N CYS A 41 5.35 -10.10 4.07
CA CYS A 41 5.45 -10.40 2.65
C CYS A 41 4.95 -11.81 2.33
N ASP A 42 5.24 -12.79 3.19
CA ASP A 42 4.75 -14.16 3.01
C ASP A 42 3.23 -14.21 3.01
N LEU A 43 2.60 -13.44 3.89
CA LEU A 43 1.15 -13.38 3.97
C LEU A 43 0.55 -12.73 2.71
N ALA A 44 1.15 -11.66 2.22
CA ALA A 44 0.70 -11.01 0.98
C ALA A 44 0.77 -11.98 -0.20
N VAL A 45 1.88 -12.69 -0.34
CA VAL A 45 2.07 -13.69 -1.40
C VAL A 45 1.03 -14.80 -1.27
N LYS A 46 0.83 -15.31 -0.06
CA LYS A 46 -0.14 -16.39 0.20
C LYS A 46 -1.57 -15.99 -0.16
N LYS A 47 -1.94 -14.74 0.07
CA LYS A 47 -3.28 -14.22 -0.23
C LYS A 47 -3.41 -13.76 -1.68
N GLY A 48 -2.34 -13.77 -2.44
CA GLY A 48 -2.35 -13.34 -3.84
C GLY A 48 -2.35 -11.83 -4.04
N PHE A 49 -1.98 -11.06 -3.02
CA PHE A 49 -1.87 -9.61 -3.15
C PHE A 49 -0.53 -9.24 -3.76
N PRO A 50 -0.48 -8.48 -4.86
CA PRO A 50 0.80 -8.03 -5.42
C PRO A 50 1.57 -7.18 -4.42
N LEU A 51 2.87 -7.41 -4.32
CA LEU A 51 3.74 -6.76 -3.35
C LEU A 51 4.50 -5.60 -3.99
N TYR A 52 4.46 -4.45 -3.32
CA TYR A 52 5.17 -3.24 -3.73
C TYR A 52 6.02 -2.71 -2.58
N CYS A 53 7.05 -1.94 -2.91
CA CYS A 53 7.86 -1.26 -1.91
C CYS A 53 7.22 0.07 -1.53
N THR A 54 7.21 0.40 -0.23
CA THR A 54 6.71 1.69 0.26
C THR A 54 7.51 2.87 -0.33
N PHE A 55 8.76 2.62 -0.70
CA PHE A 55 9.67 3.66 -1.21
C PHE A 55 9.93 3.45 -2.71
N ASP A 56 10.13 4.55 -3.43
CA ASP A 56 10.48 4.53 -4.85
C ASP A 56 12.01 4.45 -5.07
N ASP A 57 12.71 3.81 -4.18
CA ASP A 57 14.17 3.65 -4.19
C ASP A 57 14.52 2.26 -4.75
N SER A 58 15.28 2.24 -5.84
CA SER A 58 15.62 0.98 -6.52
C SER A 58 16.39 0.01 -5.62
N SER A 59 17.23 0.50 -4.71
CA SER A 59 17.96 -0.36 -3.78
C SER A 59 17.03 -1.02 -2.76
N LYS A 60 16.00 -0.31 -2.31
CA LYS A 60 14.99 -0.85 -1.40
C LYS A 60 14.05 -1.82 -2.11
N ILE A 61 13.72 -1.55 -3.36
CA ILE A 61 12.91 -2.44 -4.18
C ILE A 61 13.67 -3.74 -4.44
N SER A 62 14.95 -3.67 -4.79
CA SER A 62 15.76 -4.87 -5.07
C SER A 62 16.02 -5.73 -3.84
N ALA A 63 15.95 -5.15 -2.64
CA ALA A 63 16.08 -5.92 -1.39
C ALA A 63 15.03 -7.03 -1.27
N PHE A 64 13.83 -6.83 -1.83
CA PHE A 64 12.79 -7.86 -1.84
C PHE A 64 13.21 -9.06 -2.69
N SER A 65 13.74 -8.82 -3.90
CA SER A 65 14.19 -9.88 -4.76
C SER A 65 15.38 -10.61 -4.15
N ASP A 66 16.28 -9.91 -3.49
CA ASP A 66 17.42 -10.52 -2.77
C ASP A 66 16.95 -11.46 -1.65
N ALA A 67 15.81 -11.18 -1.06
CA ALA A 67 15.21 -12.01 -0.01
C ALA A 67 14.25 -13.09 -0.57
N GLY A 68 14.12 -13.19 -1.88
CA GLY A 68 13.27 -14.20 -2.51
C GLY A 68 11.83 -13.81 -2.78
N TYR A 69 11.49 -12.52 -2.68
CA TYR A 69 10.13 -12.03 -2.96
C TYR A 69 10.07 -11.31 -4.29
N THR A 70 8.95 -11.45 -5.00
CA THR A 70 8.67 -10.65 -6.19
C THR A 70 8.05 -9.32 -5.79
N CYS A 71 8.77 -8.22 -6.02
CA CYS A 71 8.26 -6.88 -5.79
C CYS A 71 7.97 -6.23 -7.15
N SER A 72 6.73 -5.78 -7.34
CA SER A 72 6.28 -5.25 -8.63
C SER A 72 6.70 -3.80 -8.88
N GLY A 73 7.28 -3.14 -7.90
CA GLY A 73 7.77 -1.77 -8.04
C GLY A 73 7.66 -0.98 -6.75
N GLY A 74 7.77 0.32 -6.82
CA GLY A 74 7.61 1.23 -5.70
C GLY A 74 6.19 1.76 -5.58
N LEU A 75 5.97 2.65 -4.60
CA LEU A 75 4.65 3.23 -4.35
C LEU A 75 4.09 3.96 -5.57
N THR A 76 4.91 4.71 -6.29
CA THR A 76 4.45 5.44 -7.48
C THR A 76 3.89 4.49 -8.54
N ASP A 77 4.52 3.34 -8.72
CA ASP A 77 4.03 2.32 -9.67
C ASP A 77 2.66 1.79 -9.25
N LEU A 78 2.48 1.54 -7.96
CA LEU A 78 1.20 1.07 -7.43
C LEU A 78 0.10 2.13 -7.62
N LEU A 79 0.40 3.39 -7.31
CA LEU A 79 -0.57 4.47 -7.45
C LEU A 79 -1.03 4.66 -8.89
N SER A 80 -0.18 4.32 -9.86
CA SER A 80 -0.53 4.46 -11.29
C SER A 80 -1.61 3.48 -11.75
N ILE A 81 -1.84 2.40 -11.02
CA ILE A 81 -2.83 1.37 -11.39
C ILE A 81 -4.04 1.32 -10.46
N ALA A 82 -4.05 2.09 -9.39
CA ALA A 82 -5.13 2.06 -8.39
C ALA A 82 -6.13 3.20 -8.61
N ASP A 83 -7.36 2.99 -8.18
CA ASP A 83 -8.41 4.01 -8.16
C ASP A 83 -8.41 4.78 -6.84
N VAL A 84 -8.08 4.10 -5.75
CA VAL A 84 -8.04 4.67 -4.41
C VAL A 84 -6.93 4.00 -3.60
N VAL A 85 -6.29 4.76 -2.73
CA VAL A 85 -5.31 4.22 -1.80
C VAL A 85 -5.80 4.40 -0.36
N VAL A 86 -5.69 3.32 0.44
CA VAL A 86 -5.91 3.38 1.88
C VAL A 86 -4.55 3.41 2.54
N ASP A 87 -4.22 4.51 3.20
CA ASP A 87 -2.94 4.68 3.86
C ASP A 87 -3.00 4.12 5.27
N CYS A 88 -2.30 3.03 5.49
CA CYS A 88 -2.18 2.35 6.78
C CYS A 88 -0.75 2.41 7.32
N ALA A 89 0.08 3.27 6.73
CA ALA A 89 1.47 3.45 7.14
C ALA A 89 1.55 4.19 8.48
N PRO A 90 2.67 4.07 9.20
CA PRO A 90 2.88 4.87 10.41
C PRO A 90 2.77 6.37 10.13
N GLY A 91 2.29 7.14 11.12
CA GLY A 91 1.92 8.54 10.94
C GLY A 91 2.96 9.45 10.30
N LYS A 92 4.25 9.21 10.55
CA LYS A 92 5.32 10.01 9.93
C LYS A 92 5.37 9.84 8.41
N LEU A 93 5.09 8.65 7.93
CA LEU A 93 5.07 8.37 6.49
C LEU A 93 3.80 8.92 5.84
N GLY A 94 2.72 9.03 6.59
CA GLY A 94 1.46 9.57 6.07
C GLY A 94 1.61 10.99 5.53
N ALA A 95 2.31 11.85 6.26
CA ALA A 95 2.53 13.24 5.83
C ALA A 95 3.34 13.32 4.53
N GLU A 96 4.36 12.48 4.39
CA GLU A 96 5.18 12.44 3.17
C GLU A 96 4.40 11.86 1.99
N ASN A 97 3.52 10.91 2.25
CA ASN A 97 2.75 10.23 1.20
C ASN A 97 1.67 11.11 0.60
N ILE A 98 1.17 12.11 1.32
CA ILE A 98 0.14 13.04 0.81
C ILE A 98 0.56 13.67 -0.52
N GLU A 99 1.80 14.15 -0.60
CA GLU A 99 2.31 14.75 -1.83
C GLU A 99 2.31 13.74 -2.99
N LYS A 100 2.69 12.51 -2.72
CA LYS A 100 2.68 11.44 -3.74
C LYS A 100 1.27 11.17 -4.24
N TYR A 101 0.28 11.15 -3.34
CA TYR A 101 -1.11 10.91 -3.71
C TYR A 101 -1.67 12.06 -4.54
N LYS A 102 -1.39 13.29 -4.16
CA LYS A 102 -1.81 14.48 -4.90
C LYS A 102 -1.19 14.51 -6.30
N ASN A 103 0.10 14.20 -6.40
CA ASN A 103 0.79 14.16 -7.68
C ASN A 103 0.25 13.06 -8.60
N ALA A 104 -0.18 11.95 -8.04
CA ALA A 104 -0.77 10.85 -8.80
C ALA A 104 -2.23 11.10 -9.17
N GLY A 105 -2.87 12.10 -8.57
CA GLY A 105 -4.29 12.39 -8.81
C GLY A 105 -5.23 11.32 -8.28
N ILE A 106 -4.81 10.56 -7.27
CA ILE A 106 -5.57 9.44 -6.72
C ILE A 106 -6.30 9.86 -5.44
N LYS A 107 -7.47 9.29 -5.21
CA LYS A 107 -8.20 9.47 -3.95
C LYS A 107 -7.49 8.70 -2.84
N TYR A 108 -7.46 9.28 -1.65
CA TYR A 108 -6.78 8.65 -0.52
C TYR A 108 -7.57 8.76 0.77
N ILE A 109 -7.44 7.72 1.60
CA ILE A 109 -8.09 7.60 2.91
C ILE A 109 -7.01 7.20 3.90
N PHE A 110 -6.96 7.86 5.06
CA PHE A 110 -6.00 7.52 6.11
C PHE A 110 -6.62 6.60 7.16
N GLN A 111 -5.87 5.56 7.50
CA GLN A 111 -6.13 4.66 8.60
C GLN A 111 -4.79 4.46 9.31
N GLY A 112 -4.72 4.47 10.60
CA GLY A 112 -3.47 4.19 11.30
C GLY A 112 -2.99 5.29 12.22
N GLY A 113 -3.86 6.22 12.58
CA GLY A 113 -3.57 7.16 13.65
C GLY A 113 -2.93 8.46 13.26
N GLU A 114 -3.09 8.88 12.01
CA GLU A 114 -2.67 10.22 11.58
C GLU A 114 -3.47 11.27 12.33
N LYS A 115 -2.84 12.44 12.54
CA LYS A 115 -3.50 13.57 13.17
C LYS A 115 -4.63 14.09 12.29
N HIS A 116 -5.67 14.61 12.90
CA HIS A 116 -6.82 15.16 12.19
C HIS A 116 -6.44 16.23 11.16
N ALA A 117 -5.40 17.01 11.45
CA ALA A 117 -4.92 18.03 10.53
C ALA A 117 -4.46 17.46 9.18
N LEU A 118 -3.96 16.22 9.17
CA LEU A 118 -3.49 15.57 7.94
C LEU A 118 -4.65 15.05 7.10
N THR A 119 -5.76 14.70 7.72
CA THR A 119 -6.93 14.13 7.03
C THR A 119 -8.01 15.15 6.74
N GLY A 120 -7.89 16.37 7.28
CA GLY A 120 -8.90 17.40 7.10
C GLY A 120 -10.12 17.24 8.00
N GLN A 121 -10.02 16.43 9.02
CA GLN A 121 -11.14 16.18 9.94
C GLN A 121 -11.00 16.89 11.27
#